data_a9dcc7cb4d87a36e6d97863ab6a21f02
#
_entry.id   a9dcc7cb4d87a36e6d97863ab6a21f02
#
_cell.length_a   1.000
_cell.length_b   1.000
_cell.length_c   1.000
_cell.angle_alpha   90.00
_cell.angle_beta   90.00
_cell.angle_gamma   90.00
#
_symmetry.space_group_name_H-M   'P 1'
#
loop_
_entity.id
_entity.type
_entity.pdbx_description
1 polymer ?
#
loop_
_entity_poly.entity_id
_entity_poly.type
_entity_poly.pdbx_seq_one_letter_code
_entity_poly.pdbx_strand_id
1 'polypeptide(L)'
;MSHKYLIEYYEVVTKQQRTKQLDFFVYVDTVVFTINPDRLLEPEDRLEVLVMKRPGGAKGKWALPGGLVDDNEKLELTSIRKVKEETGLTLKPRDLHQVGAFGDPNRDDRFRAIAIAYMALVPHPSELRPIKYSDAASFVTYRSLRDNRLLEFDHSNIIYAARKVARGLLEDTNVALSFCKPKFTMTELRKVYESFLQYRVDPANFRRKVAATTDFIVPLEEFSDFGSAPGRPAQMYRAGKSDRLSAQIRFRRSLDKVRPTGTSRKT
;
A
#
# COMPACT_ATOMS: atom_id res chain seq x y z
N MET A 1 -0.35 9.82 -38.33
CA MET A 1 0.73 10.84 -38.41
C MET A 1 1.88 10.25 -39.19
N SER A 2 2.39 10.94 -40.20
CA SER A 2 3.49 10.43 -41.05
C SER A 2 4.79 10.45 -40.28
N HIS A 3 5.65 9.46 -40.51
CA HIS A 3 6.98 9.31 -39.90
C HIS A 3 7.84 10.60 -40.01
N LYS A 4 7.63 11.39 -41.07
CA LYS A 4 8.29 12.67 -41.30
C LYS A 4 7.93 13.73 -40.26
N TYR A 5 6.65 13.81 -39.83
CA TYR A 5 6.20 14.73 -38.76
C TYR A 5 6.78 14.41 -37.39
N LEU A 6 6.98 13.13 -37.09
CA LEU A 6 7.62 12.71 -35.85
C LEU A 6 9.11 13.11 -35.80
N ILE A 7 9.83 12.95 -36.93
CA ILE A 7 11.24 13.34 -37.03
C ILE A 7 11.39 14.86 -36.91
N GLU A 8 10.58 15.65 -37.63
CA GLU A 8 10.61 17.10 -37.49
C GLU A 8 10.24 17.59 -36.10
N TYR A 9 9.26 16.98 -35.45
CA TYR A 9 8.91 17.28 -34.06
C TYR A 9 10.07 16.99 -33.08
N TYR A 10 10.75 15.83 -33.22
CA TYR A 10 11.91 15.49 -32.41
C TYR A 10 13.09 16.42 -32.67
N GLU A 11 13.33 16.82 -33.91
CA GLU A 11 14.40 17.77 -34.25
C GLU A 11 14.14 19.18 -33.69
N VAL A 12 12.90 19.64 -33.74
CA VAL A 12 12.53 20.95 -33.16
C VAL A 12 12.62 20.93 -31.64
N VAL A 13 12.11 19.89 -30.99
CA VAL A 13 12.18 19.74 -29.53
C VAL A 13 13.63 19.62 -29.07
N THR A 14 14.48 18.84 -29.74
CA THR A 14 15.88 18.70 -29.39
C THR A 14 16.72 19.97 -29.65
N LYS A 15 16.41 20.77 -30.70
CA LYS A 15 17.08 22.07 -30.93
C LYS A 15 16.69 23.11 -29.88
N GLN A 16 15.43 23.16 -29.44
CA GLN A 16 15.00 24.09 -28.36
C GLN A 16 15.53 23.69 -26.98
N GLN A 17 15.75 22.40 -26.74
CA GLN A 17 16.24 21.90 -25.44
C GLN A 17 17.77 21.95 -25.27
N ARG A 18 18.56 22.22 -26.33
CA ARG A 18 20.03 22.30 -26.26
C ARG A 18 20.58 23.44 -25.38
N THR A 19 19.73 24.32 -24.85
CA THR A 19 20.16 25.44 -24.00
C THR A 19 20.02 25.21 -22.50
N LYS A 20 19.42 24.09 -22.06
CA LYS A 20 19.39 23.74 -20.63
C LYS A 20 19.23 22.22 -20.51
N GLN A 21 20.33 21.50 -20.37
CA GLN A 21 20.30 20.10 -19.96
C GLN A 21 19.77 20.07 -18.53
N LEU A 22 18.50 19.66 -18.36
CA LEU A 22 17.92 19.44 -17.05
C LEU A 22 18.27 18.00 -16.65
N ASP A 23 19.14 17.87 -15.69
CA ASP A 23 19.45 16.57 -15.09
C ASP A 23 18.24 16.14 -14.25
N PHE A 24 17.58 15.06 -14.69
CA PHE A 24 16.51 14.42 -13.94
C PHE A 24 17.07 13.23 -13.17
N PHE A 25 16.87 13.24 -11.88
CA PHE A 25 17.20 12.09 -11.03
C PHE A 25 15.98 11.17 -10.90
N VAL A 26 16.16 9.90 -11.25
CA VAL A 26 15.12 8.89 -11.12
C VAL A 26 15.34 8.10 -9.83
N TYR A 27 14.34 8.12 -8.97
CA TYR A 27 14.30 7.39 -7.70
C TYR A 27 13.27 6.28 -7.76
N VAL A 28 13.47 5.29 -6.93
CA VAL A 28 12.42 4.33 -6.54
C VAL A 28 12.13 4.52 -5.06
N ASP A 29 10.84 4.70 -4.72
CA ASP A 29 10.35 4.71 -3.34
C ASP A 29 9.43 3.50 -3.13
N THR A 30 9.57 2.79 -2.00
CA THR A 30 8.83 1.56 -1.75
C THR A 30 7.98 1.65 -0.49
N VAL A 31 6.68 1.44 -0.65
CA VAL A 31 5.73 1.34 0.47
C VAL A 31 5.51 -0.12 0.83
N VAL A 32 5.92 -0.53 2.01
CA VAL A 32 5.64 -1.88 2.52
C VAL A 32 4.57 -1.79 3.59
N PHE A 33 3.43 -2.43 3.35
CA PHE A 33 2.34 -2.54 4.30
C PHE A 33 2.39 -3.86 5.05
N THR A 34 2.12 -3.79 6.35
CA THR A 34 1.78 -4.93 7.19
C THR A 34 0.56 -4.64 8.05
N ILE A 35 0.05 -5.66 8.73
CA ILE A 35 -1.05 -5.52 9.68
C ILE A 35 -0.55 -5.98 11.05
N ASN A 36 -0.66 -5.11 12.04
CA ASN A 36 -0.40 -5.46 13.43
C ASN A 36 -1.41 -6.55 13.87
N PRO A 37 -0.93 -7.71 14.36
CA PRO A 37 -1.80 -8.82 14.74
C PRO A 37 -2.57 -8.58 16.05
N ASP A 38 -2.30 -7.51 16.78
CA ASP A 38 -2.98 -7.24 18.05
C ASP A 38 -4.49 -7.09 17.82
N ARG A 39 -5.24 -7.97 18.48
CA ARG A 39 -6.70 -8.06 18.35
C ARG A 39 -7.44 -6.92 19.03
N LEU A 40 -6.79 -6.20 19.94
CA LEU A 40 -7.39 -5.11 20.71
C LEU A 40 -7.36 -3.77 19.97
N LEU A 41 -6.50 -3.64 18.95
CA LEU A 41 -6.39 -2.40 18.18
C LEU A 41 -7.64 -2.12 17.33
N GLU A 42 -7.98 -0.84 17.21
CA GLU A 42 -9.00 -0.37 16.28
C GLU A 42 -8.54 -0.52 14.82
N PRO A 43 -9.46 -0.57 13.84
CA PRO A 43 -9.09 -0.70 12.42
C PRO A 43 -8.06 0.31 11.95
N GLU A 44 -8.16 1.54 12.44
CA GLU A 44 -7.28 2.65 12.06
C GLU A 44 -5.84 2.50 12.57
N ASP A 45 -5.64 1.69 13.60
CA ASP A 45 -4.34 1.52 14.26
C ASP A 45 -3.64 0.20 13.89
N ARG A 46 -4.27 -0.65 13.04
CA ARG A 46 -3.71 -1.95 12.65
C ARG A 46 -2.82 -1.89 11.42
N LEU A 47 -3.12 -1.02 10.46
CA LEU A 47 -2.33 -0.91 9.24
C LEU A 47 -1.04 -0.17 9.54
N GLU A 48 0.08 -0.79 9.26
CA GLU A 48 1.41 -0.25 9.47
C GLU A 48 2.17 -0.13 8.14
N VAL A 49 3.08 0.83 8.09
CA VAL A 49 3.95 1.14 6.95
C VAL A 49 5.39 1.05 7.42
N LEU A 50 6.23 0.38 6.65
CA LEU A 50 7.68 0.37 6.87
C LEU A 50 8.25 1.73 6.50
N VAL A 51 8.94 2.33 7.46
CA VAL A 51 9.64 3.60 7.32
C VAL A 51 11.03 3.53 7.94
N MET A 52 11.90 4.43 7.58
CA MET A 52 13.26 4.48 8.06
C MET A 52 13.70 5.91 8.41
N LYS A 53 14.76 6.04 9.21
CA LYS A 53 15.46 7.28 9.49
C LYS A 53 16.66 7.40 8.58
N ARG A 54 16.73 8.48 7.81
CA ARG A 54 17.87 8.72 6.92
C ARG A 54 19.01 9.37 7.69
N PRO A 55 20.27 8.95 7.47
CA PRO A 55 21.43 9.69 7.92
C PRO A 55 21.40 11.11 7.33
N GLY A 56 21.49 12.12 8.18
CA GLY A 56 21.42 13.52 7.74
C GLY A 56 20.04 14.00 7.29
N GLY A 57 18.99 13.17 7.41
CA GLY A 57 17.61 13.57 7.16
C GLY A 57 17.08 14.59 8.18
N ALA A 58 15.91 15.17 7.91
CA ALA A 58 15.30 16.13 8.84
C ALA A 58 15.01 15.47 10.19
N LYS A 59 15.46 16.14 11.28
CA LYS A 59 15.35 15.60 12.64
C LYS A 59 13.90 15.23 12.98
N GLY A 60 13.70 13.99 13.43
CA GLY A 60 12.39 13.49 13.84
C GLY A 60 11.53 12.96 12.69
N LYS A 61 11.86 13.21 11.42
CA LYS A 61 11.10 12.73 10.29
C LYS A 61 11.44 11.30 9.88
N TRP A 62 10.48 10.65 9.23
CA TRP A 62 10.59 9.34 8.62
C TRP A 62 10.64 9.46 7.10
N ALA A 63 11.24 8.50 6.44
CA ALA A 63 11.23 8.36 4.99
C ALA A 63 10.79 6.96 4.58
N LEU A 64 10.29 6.83 3.36
CA LEU A 64 10.15 5.52 2.72
C LEU A 64 11.52 4.97 2.37
N PRO A 65 11.75 3.66 2.44
CA PRO A 65 12.94 3.06 1.86
C PRO A 65 12.94 3.28 0.35
N GLY A 66 14.09 3.73 -0.17
CA GLY A 66 14.22 4.06 -1.58
C GLY A 66 15.55 4.71 -1.93
N GLY A 67 15.74 5.02 -3.20
CA GLY A 67 16.97 5.67 -3.65
C GLY A 67 17.09 5.73 -5.16
N LEU A 68 18.23 6.26 -5.61
CA LEU A 68 18.57 6.35 -7.03
C LEU A 68 18.59 4.99 -7.69
N VAL A 69 18.12 4.98 -8.93
CA VAL A 69 18.24 3.83 -9.83
C VAL A 69 19.66 3.81 -10.38
N ASP A 70 20.34 2.67 -10.30
CA ASP A 70 21.66 2.48 -10.90
C ASP A 70 21.53 2.25 -12.41
N ASP A 71 22.56 2.67 -13.20
CA ASP A 71 22.52 2.73 -14.68
C ASP A 71 22.05 1.43 -15.37
N ASN A 72 22.34 0.27 -14.80
CA ASN A 72 22.00 -1.03 -15.39
C ASN A 72 21.02 -1.83 -14.52
N GLU A 73 20.28 -1.16 -13.66
CA GLU A 73 19.37 -1.81 -12.71
C GLU A 73 17.89 -1.61 -13.12
N LYS A 74 17.11 -2.69 -13.06
CA LYS A 74 15.66 -2.60 -13.23
C LYS A 74 15.02 -1.94 -12.01
N LEU A 75 13.96 -1.15 -12.20
CA LEU A 75 13.27 -0.43 -11.14
C LEU A 75 12.81 -1.34 -9.98
N GLU A 76 12.31 -2.52 -10.31
CA GLU A 76 11.89 -3.52 -9.31
C GLU A 76 13.08 -4.02 -8.47
N LEU A 77 14.24 -4.17 -9.09
CA LEU A 77 15.47 -4.61 -8.40
C LEU A 77 16.01 -3.52 -7.50
N THR A 78 15.96 -2.26 -7.94
CA THR A 78 16.28 -1.09 -7.10
C THR A 78 15.38 -1.07 -5.86
N SER A 79 14.06 -1.27 -6.01
CA SER A 79 13.12 -1.35 -4.90
C SER A 79 13.52 -2.42 -3.89
N ILE A 80 13.78 -3.66 -4.35
CA ILE A 80 14.18 -4.80 -3.50
C ILE A 80 15.50 -4.52 -2.79
N ARG A 81 16.50 -4.04 -3.53
CA ARG A 81 17.82 -3.74 -2.99
C ARG A 81 17.75 -2.67 -1.91
N LYS A 82 17.05 -1.56 -2.19
CA LYS A 82 16.93 -0.45 -1.24
C LYS A 82 16.18 -0.84 0.02
N VAL A 83 15.07 -1.54 -0.09
CA VAL A 83 14.36 -2.06 1.09
C VAL A 83 15.28 -2.95 1.92
N LYS A 84 16.04 -3.86 1.29
CA LYS A 84 16.95 -4.74 2.01
C LYS A 84 18.09 -3.99 2.69
N GLU A 85 18.75 -3.07 1.98
CA GLU A 85 19.88 -2.29 2.50
C GLU A 85 19.47 -1.41 3.69
N GLU A 86 18.30 -0.77 3.62
CA GLU A 86 17.87 0.25 4.56
C GLU A 86 17.03 -0.28 5.72
N THR A 87 16.45 -1.47 5.56
CA THR A 87 15.55 -2.04 6.59
C THR A 87 15.87 -3.47 6.98
N GLY A 88 16.67 -4.18 6.19
CA GLY A 88 16.95 -5.61 6.35
C GLY A 88 15.85 -6.53 5.82
N LEU A 89 14.68 -6.00 5.45
CA LEU A 89 13.57 -6.79 4.92
C LEU A 89 13.88 -7.25 3.49
N THR A 90 13.62 -8.52 3.20
CA THR A 90 13.81 -9.08 1.86
C THR A 90 12.47 -9.23 1.16
N LEU A 91 12.31 -8.58 0.01
CA LEU A 91 11.18 -8.70 -0.90
C LEU A 91 11.55 -9.55 -2.12
N LYS A 92 10.53 -10.05 -2.83
CA LYS A 92 10.68 -10.75 -4.11
C LYS A 92 10.00 -9.93 -5.22
N PRO A 93 10.43 -10.01 -6.49
CA PRO A 93 9.81 -9.27 -7.59
C PRO A 93 8.28 -9.47 -7.69
N ARG A 94 7.79 -10.67 -7.42
CA ARG A 94 6.35 -11.00 -7.43
C ARG A 94 5.54 -10.32 -6.32
N ASP A 95 6.21 -9.82 -5.28
CA ASP A 95 5.55 -9.17 -4.14
C ASP A 95 5.33 -7.67 -4.43
N LEU A 96 5.95 -7.14 -5.50
CA LEU A 96 5.91 -5.74 -5.86
C LEU A 96 4.73 -5.41 -6.79
N HIS A 97 4.07 -4.31 -6.47
CA HIS A 97 3.04 -3.70 -7.31
C HIS A 97 3.43 -2.26 -7.58
N GLN A 98 3.48 -1.85 -8.84
CA GLN A 98 3.73 -0.46 -9.19
C GLN A 98 2.55 0.40 -8.75
N VAL A 99 2.85 1.51 -8.08
CA VAL A 99 1.86 2.49 -7.61
C VAL A 99 1.67 3.61 -8.62
N GLY A 100 2.78 4.15 -9.11
CA GLY A 100 2.79 5.24 -10.09
C GLY A 100 4.07 6.06 -10.05
N ALA A 101 4.08 7.13 -10.85
CA ALA A 101 5.17 8.09 -10.90
C ALA A 101 4.78 9.38 -10.16
N PHE A 102 5.72 9.91 -9.40
CA PHE A 102 5.60 11.13 -8.61
C PHE A 102 6.66 12.12 -9.05
N GLY A 103 6.25 13.15 -9.75
CA GLY A 103 7.17 14.08 -10.41
C GLY A 103 6.80 15.54 -10.20
N ASP A 104 6.20 15.93 -9.06
CA ASP A 104 5.98 17.32 -8.73
C ASP A 104 7.31 18.08 -8.75
N PRO A 105 7.41 19.26 -9.40
CA PRO A 105 8.63 20.05 -9.43
C PRO A 105 9.22 20.36 -8.05
N ASN A 106 8.38 20.47 -7.04
CA ASN A 106 8.74 20.82 -5.67
C ASN A 106 8.85 19.62 -4.73
N ARG A 107 8.83 18.36 -5.27
CA ARG A 107 8.92 17.17 -4.42
C ARG A 107 10.27 17.03 -3.69
N ASP A 108 11.34 17.57 -4.29
CA ASP A 108 12.67 17.64 -3.71
C ASP A 108 13.25 19.03 -4.04
N ASP A 109 13.64 19.79 -3.02
CA ASP A 109 14.14 21.15 -3.16
C ASP A 109 15.59 21.25 -3.61
N ARG A 110 16.31 20.12 -3.62
CA ARG A 110 17.73 20.04 -3.98
C ARG A 110 17.96 19.89 -5.49
N PHE A 111 17.05 19.21 -6.19
CA PHE A 111 17.17 18.91 -7.63
C PHE A 111 15.86 18.39 -8.23
N ARG A 112 15.79 18.37 -9.55
CA ARG A 112 14.64 17.84 -10.26
C ARG A 112 14.61 16.31 -10.16
N ALA A 113 13.67 15.77 -9.41
CA ALA A 113 13.54 14.34 -9.16
C ALA A 113 12.19 13.78 -9.61
N ILE A 114 12.20 12.54 -10.07
CA ILE A 114 11.01 11.72 -10.33
C ILE A 114 11.16 10.45 -9.49
N ALA A 115 10.14 10.11 -8.70
CA ALA A 115 10.08 8.82 -8.04
C ALA A 115 9.10 7.89 -8.74
N ILE A 116 9.53 6.68 -9.02
CA ILE A 116 8.67 5.56 -9.38
C ILE A 116 8.38 4.80 -8.10
N ALA A 117 7.12 4.85 -7.66
CA ALA A 117 6.72 4.21 -6.42
C ALA A 117 6.23 2.77 -6.64
N TYR A 118 6.71 1.89 -5.78
CA TYR A 118 6.25 0.51 -5.66
C TYR A 118 5.59 0.30 -4.29
N MET A 119 4.77 -0.74 -4.17
CA MET A 119 4.30 -1.23 -2.89
C MET A 119 4.42 -2.74 -2.78
N ALA A 120 4.54 -3.23 -1.55
CA ALA A 120 4.44 -4.64 -1.20
C ALA A 120 3.50 -4.83 -0.01
N LEU A 121 2.83 -6.00 0.01
CA LEU A 121 2.01 -6.45 1.12
C LEU A 121 2.75 -7.59 1.82
N VAL A 122 3.20 -7.35 3.05
CA VAL A 122 4.02 -8.30 3.82
C VAL A 122 3.27 -8.70 5.09
N PRO A 123 2.57 -9.86 5.09
CA PRO A 123 1.69 -10.28 6.19
C PRO A 123 2.43 -10.52 7.51
N HIS A 124 3.62 -11.07 7.41
CA HIS A 124 4.44 -11.49 8.56
C HIS A 124 5.89 -11.06 8.30
N PRO A 125 6.20 -9.78 8.53
CA PRO A 125 7.55 -9.30 8.29
C PRO A 125 8.55 -9.96 9.25
N SER A 126 9.76 -10.25 8.73
CA SER A 126 10.88 -10.62 9.56
C SER A 126 11.34 -9.44 10.41
N GLU A 127 12.16 -9.71 11.42
CA GLU A 127 12.79 -8.67 12.20
C GLU A 127 13.59 -7.70 11.30
N LEU A 128 13.42 -6.40 11.55
CA LEU A 128 14.10 -5.36 10.79
C LEU A 128 15.55 -5.23 11.28
N ARG A 129 16.49 -5.28 10.35
CA ARG A 129 17.93 -5.12 10.64
C ARG A 129 18.57 -4.29 9.53
N PRO A 130 18.53 -2.95 9.63
CA PRO A 130 19.17 -2.07 8.66
C PRO A 130 20.65 -2.44 8.45
N ILE A 131 21.08 -2.48 7.18
CA ILE A 131 22.44 -2.84 6.80
C ILE A 131 23.23 -1.59 6.44
N LYS A 132 22.61 -0.65 5.70
CA LYS A 132 23.25 0.57 5.19
C LYS A 132 22.21 1.70 5.10
N TYR A 133 22.71 2.93 5.13
CA TYR A 133 21.94 4.14 4.78
C TYR A 133 20.71 4.41 5.64
N SER A 134 20.60 3.79 6.83
CA SER A 134 19.50 4.01 7.77
C SER A 134 20.00 3.93 9.21
N ASP A 135 19.61 4.92 10.02
CA ASP A 135 19.89 4.93 11.45
C ASP A 135 18.88 4.06 12.22
N ALA A 136 17.69 3.86 11.67
CA ALA A 136 16.65 3.00 12.21
C ALA A 136 15.58 2.70 11.17
N ALA A 137 14.98 1.52 11.26
CA ALA A 137 13.77 1.14 10.50
C ALA A 137 12.68 0.67 11.46
N SER A 138 11.43 0.97 11.17
CA SER A 138 10.29 0.59 11.99
C SER A 138 9.02 0.47 11.17
N PHE A 139 8.09 -0.36 11.64
CA PHE A 139 6.70 -0.29 11.21
C PHE A 139 5.96 0.75 12.06
N VAL A 140 5.38 1.73 11.40
CA VAL A 140 4.64 2.83 12.02
C VAL A 140 3.20 2.82 11.52
N THR A 141 2.23 3.08 12.39
CA THR A 141 0.82 3.04 12.00
C THR A 141 0.54 4.02 10.86
N TYR A 142 -0.22 3.56 9.86
CA TYR A 142 -0.67 4.41 8.75
C TYR A 142 -1.38 5.67 9.25
N ARG A 143 -2.16 5.56 10.33
CA ARG A 143 -2.85 6.69 10.96
C ARG A 143 -1.89 7.80 11.37
N SER A 144 -0.79 7.45 12.04
CA SER A 144 0.23 8.43 12.46
C SER A 144 0.90 9.10 11.26
N LEU A 145 1.18 8.35 10.19
CA LEU A 145 1.82 8.86 8.98
C LEU A 145 0.90 9.69 8.07
N ARG A 146 -0.38 9.82 8.39
CA ARG A 146 -1.28 10.77 7.72
C ARG A 146 -0.90 12.23 8.02
N ASP A 147 -0.22 12.48 9.11
CA ASP A 147 0.40 13.78 9.36
C ASP A 147 1.69 13.89 8.53
N ASN A 148 1.63 14.63 7.42
CA ASN A 148 2.74 14.83 6.50
C ASN A 148 3.97 15.46 7.15
N ARG A 149 3.82 16.12 8.32
CA ARG A 149 4.95 16.67 9.08
C ARG A 149 5.90 15.62 9.62
N LEU A 150 5.44 14.38 9.74
CA LEU A 150 6.26 13.25 10.20
C LEU A 150 7.07 12.59 9.08
N LEU A 151 6.82 12.96 7.82
CA LEU A 151 7.47 12.37 6.64
C LEU A 151 8.32 13.40 5.92
N GLU A 152 9.40 12.92 5.29
CA GLU A 152 10.20 13.68 4.34
C GLU A 152 9.52 13.72 2.97
N PHE A 153 9.86 14.69 2.14
CA PHE A 153 9.41 14.85 0.77
C PHE A 153 7.88 14.77 0.63
N ASP A 154 7.42 14.20 -0.48
CA ASP A 154 6.01 13.92 -0.78
C ASP A 154 5.59 12.48 -0.40
N HIS A 155 6.32 11.82 0.51
CA HIS A 155 6.11 10.42 0.88
C HIS A 155 4.71 10.15 1.42
N SER A 156 4.05 11.13 2.05
CA SER A 156 2.64 11.01 2.46
C SER A 156 1.71 10.77 1.28
N ASN A 157 1.95 11.43 0.13
CA ASN A 157 1.16 11.25 -1.10
C ASN A 157 1.40 9.87 -1.69
N ILE A 158 2.65 9.39 -1.67
CA ILE A 158 3.02 8.05 -2.14
C ILE A 158 2.33 6.97 -1.30
N ILE A 159 2.38 7.07 0.03
CA ILE A 159 1.71 6.14 0.95
C ILE A 159 0.19 6.14 0.72
N TYR A 160 -0.42 7.30 0.55
CA TYR A 160 -1.86 7.41 0.27
C TYR A 160 -2.23 6.71 -1.04
N ALA A 161 -1.47 6.94 -2.11
CA ALA A 161 -1.69 6.30 -3.41
C ALA A 161 -1.49 4.78 -3.33
N ALA A 162 -0.43 4.33 -2.67
CA ALA A 162 -0.15 2.91 -2.45
C ALA A 162 -1.29 2.20 -1.71
N ARG A 163 -1.87 2.83 -0.67
CA ARG A 163 -3.03 2.27 0.02
C ARG A 163 -4.26 2.15 -0.89
N LYS A 164 -4.46 3.07 -1.85
CA LYS A 164 -5.55 2.95 -2.83
C LYS A 164 -5.35 1.74 -3.73
N VAL A 165 -4.10 1.50 -4.19
CA VAL A 165 -3.76 0.29 -4.97
C VAL A 165 -3.98 -0.97 -4.14
N ALA A 166 -3.49 -1.01 -2.90
CA ALA A 166 -3.69 -2.13 -1.98
C ALA A 166 -5.18 -2.46 -1.77
N ARG A 167 -6.02 -1.45 -1.58
CA ARG A 167 -7.48 -1.65 -1.47
C ARG A 167 -8.08 -2.27 -2.72
N GLY A 168 -7.67 -1.82 -3.91
CA GLY A 168 -8.11 -2.43 -5.17
C GLY A 168 -7.75 -3.91 -5.25
N LEU A 169 -6.52 -4.26 -4.85
CA LEU A 169 -6.09 -5.67 -4.80
C LEU A 169 -6.95 -6.50 -3.82
N LEU A 170 -7.25 -5.97 -2.63
CA LEU A 170 -8.12 -6.66 -1.68
C LEU A 170 -9.56 -6.82 -2.20
N GLU A 171 -10.05 -5.88 -2.99
CA GLU A 171 -11.40 -5.93 -3.57
C GLU A 171 -11.52 -6.93 -4.72
N ASP A 172 -10.43 -7.21 -5.46
CA ASP A 172 -10.44 -7.96 -6.73
C ASP A 172 -9.69 -9.29 -6.66
N THR A 173 -8.88 -9.54 -5.62
CA THR A 173 -8.01 -10.73 -5.52
C THR A 173 -8.07 -11.38 -4.13
N ASN A 174 -7.47 -12.55 -4.04
CA ASN A 174 -7.36 -13.30 -2.78
C ASN A 174 -6.26 -12.79 -1.84
N VAL A 175 -5.58 -11.69 -2.15
CA VAL A 175 -4.41 -11.20 -1.39
C VAL A 175 -4.69 -10.97 0.10
N ALA A 176 -5.94 -10.66 0.47
CA ALA A 176 -6.35 -10.54 1.87
C ALA A 176 -6.10 -11.81 2.69
N LEU A 177 -6.16 -12.99 2.04
CA LEU A 177 -5.98 -14.28 2.70
C LEU A 177 -4.52 -14.51 3.15
N SER A 178 -3.55 -13.85 2.52
CA SER A 178 -2.15 -13.95 2.93
C SER A 178 -1.90 -13.39 4.35
N PHE A 179 -2.76 -12.48 4.81
CA PHE A 179 -2.73 -11.95 6.18
C PHE A 179 -3.43 -12.84 7.20
N CYS A 180 -4.09 -13.89 6.76
CA CYS A 180 -4.75 -14.86 7.62
C CYS A 180 -3.83 -16.05 7.91
N LYS A 181 -4.06 -16.74 9.04
CA LYS A 181 -3.46 -18.05 9.30
C LYS A 181 -4.03 -19.08 8.30
N PRO A 182 -3.41 -20.26 8.12
CA PRO A 182 -3.94 -21.32 7.26
C PRO A 182 -5.39 -21.70 7.56
N LYS A 183 -5.79 -21.64 8.83
CA LYS A 183 -7.17 -21.72 9.30
C LYS A 183 -7.53 -20.44 10.01
N PHE A 184 -8.64 -19.83 9.64
CA PHE A 184 -9.06 -18.52 10.14
C PHE A 184 -10.58 -18.42 10.26
N THR A 185 -11.04 -17.46 11.04
CA THR A 185 -12.46 -17.12 11.20
C THR A 185 -12.87 -15.98 10.24
N MET A 186 -14.16 -15.88 9.95
CA MET A 186 -14.72 -14.76 9.19
C MET A 186 -14.39 -13.39 9.83
N THR A 187 -14.28 -13.35 11.15
CA THR A 187 -13.91 -12.14 11.90
C THR A 187 -12.45 -11.74 11.65
N GLU A 188 -11.53 -12.69 11.60
CA GLU A 188 -10.11 -12.42 11.29
C GLU A 188 -9.97 -11.89 9.87
N LEU A 189 -10.60 -12.51 8.90
CA LEU A 189 -10.61 -12.02 7.51
C LEU A 189 -11.22 -10.60 7.41
N ARG A 190 -12.36 -10.35 8.09
CA ARG A 190 -12.97 -9.01 8.11
C ARG A 190 -12.01 -7.95 8.66
N LYS A 191 -11.26 -8.27 9.72
CA LYS A 191 -10.27 -7.37 10.30
C LYS A 191 -9.15 -6.98 9.33
N VAL A 192 -8.75 -7.88 8.42
CA VAL A 192 -7.81 -7.55 7.33
C VAL A 192 -8.38 -6.44 6.45
N TYR A 193 -9.61 -6.59 5.97
CA TYR A 193 -10.26 -5.55 5.16
C TYR A 193 -10.42 -4.23 5.92
N GLU A 194 -10.88 -4.28 7.17
CA GLU A 194 -11.07 -3.11 8.03
C GLU A 194 -9.76 -2.31 8.22
N SER A 195 -8.61 -3.00 8.33
CA SER A 195 -7.30 -2.36 8.47
C SER A 195 -6.98 -1.47 7.25
N PHE A 196 -7.18 -1.98 6.03
CA PHE A 196 -6.95 -1.19 4.81
C PHE A 196 -8.04 -0.15 4.54
N LEU A 197 -9.27 -0.42 4.95
CA LEU A 197 -10.40 0.50 4.83
C LEU A 197 -10.31 1.65 5.84
N GLN A 198 -9.70 1.41 7.02
CA GLN A 198 -9.60 2.37 8.11
C GLN A 198 -10.98 2.70 8.72
N TYR A 199 -11.87 1.73 8.76
CA TYR A 199 -13.15 1.79 9.45
C TYR A 199 -13.73 0.38 9.63
N ARG A 200 -14.65 0.24 10.59
CA ARG A 200 -15.37 -1.02 10.84
C ARG A 200 -16.36 -1.34 9.74
N VAL A 201 -16.43 -2.61 9.37
CA VAL A 201 -17.38 -3.14 8.40
C VAL A 201 -18.44 -3.95 9.14
N ASP A 202 -19.72 -3.76 8.76
CA ASP A 202 -20.81 -4.54 9.32
C ASP A 202 -20.60 -6.04 9.07
N PRO A 203 -20.65 -6.88 10.13
CA PRO A 203 -20.32 -8.30 10.03
C PRO A 203 -21.26 -9.07 9.09
N ALA A 204 -22.55 -8.74 9.04
CA ALA A 204 -23.52 -9.42 8.21
C ALA A 204 -23.30 -9.08 6.73
N ASN A 205 -23.06 -7.80 6.42
CA ASN A 205 -22.72 -7.35 5.07
C ASN A 205 -21.39 -7.96 4.57
N PHE A 206 -20.37 -8.03 5.45
CA PHE A 206 -19.11 -8.68 5.13
C PHE A 206 -19.33 -10.15 4.75
N ARG A 207 -20.01 -10.92 5.62
CA ARG A 207 -20.30 -12.33 5.39
C ARG A 207 -21.07 -12.55 4.09
N ARG A 208 -22.09 -11.73 3.82
CA ARG A 208 -22.87 -11.82 2.58
C ARG A 208 -22.03 -11.62 1.34
N LYS A 209 -21.10 -10.65 1.34
CA LYS A 209 -20.18 -10.41 0.19
C LYS A 209 -19.21 -11.53 -0.01
N VAL A 210 -18.60 -12.02 1.06
CA VAL A 210 -17.66 -13.15 1.00
C VAL A 210 -18.37 -14.41 0.50
N ALA A 211 -19.58 -14.70 0.99
CA ALA A 211 -20.37 -15.86 0.56
C ALA A 211 -20.79 -15.80 -0.92
N ALA A 212 -20.95 -14.58 -1.48
CA ALA A 212 -21.25 -14.40 -2.90
C ALA A 212 -20.02 -14.58 -3.83
N THR A 213 -18.83 -14.77 -3.27
CA THR A 213 -17.57 -14.90 -4.01
C THR A 213 -17.17 -16.37 -4.08
N THR A 214 -17.34 -16.99 -5.25
CA THR A 214 -17.06 -18.40 -5.46
C THR A 214 -15.57 -18.70 -5.28
N ASP A 215 -15.25 -19.85 -4.66
CA ASP A 215 -13.88 -20.36 -4.46
C ASP A 215 -12.91 -19.42 -3.74
N PHE A 216 -13.41 -18.38 -3.08
CA PHE A 216 -12.58 -17.46 -2.29
C PHE A 216 -12.15 -18.11 -0.97
N ILE A 217 -13.10 -18.64 -0.20
CA ILE A 217 -12.83 -19.37 1.04
C ILE A 217 -13.65 -20.65 1.10
N VAL A 218 -13.15 -21.64 1.84
CA VAL A 218 -13.81 -22.95 2.03
C VAL A 218 -14.07 -23.14 3.52
N PRO A 219 -15.33 -23.42 3.94
CA PRO A 219 -15.64 -23.73 5.33
C PRO A 219 -15.01 -25.09 5.71
N LEU A 220 -14.59 -25.21 6.95
CA LEU A 220 -14.09 -26.43 7.56
C LEU A 220 -15.13 -26.99 8.54
N GLU A 221 -15.13 -28.28 8.78
CA GLU A 221 -15.91 -28.91 9.85
C GLU A 221 -15.27 -28.66 11.25
N GLU A 222 -14.67 -27.48 11.43
CA GLU A 222 -13.93 -27.10 12.62
C GLU A 222 -14.45 -25.75 13.12
N PHE A 223 -14.36 -25.58 14.42
CA PHE A 223 -14.73 -24.34 15.11
C PHE A 223 -13.52 -23.81 15.90
N SER A 224 -13.46 -22.51 16.10
CA SER A 224 -12.42 -21.90 16.91
C SER A 224 -12.56 -22.37 18.37
N ASP A 225 -11.41 -22.63 19.03
CA ASP A 225 -11.39 -22.83 20.48
C ASP A 225 -11.98 -21.62 21.19
N PHE A 226 -12.64 -21.87 22.33
CA PHE A 226 -13.03 -20.81 23.24
C PHE A 226 -11.76 -20.18 23.83
N GLY A 227 -11.28 -19.10 23.21
CA GLY A 227 -10.41 -18.19 23.94
C GLY A 227 -11.18 -17.64 25.15
N SER A 228 -10.51 -17.08 26.13
CA SER A 228 -11.06 -16.57 27.39
C SER A 228 -12.23 -15.56 27.29
N ALA A 229 -12.76 -15.29 26.09
CA ALA A 229 -13.91 -14.44 25.85
C ALA A 229 -15.20 -15.28 25.71
N PRO A 230 -16.28 -14.93 26.39
CA PRO A 230 -17.58 -15.62 26.27
C PRO A 230 -18.14 -15.47 24.86
N GLY A 231 -18.52 -16.57 24.22
CA GLY A 231 -19.14 -16.56 22.89
C GLY A 231 -19.31 -17.96 22.29
N ARG A 232 -20.20 -18.08 21.31
CA ARG A 232 -20.34 -19.31 20.54
C ARG A 232 -19.08 -19.55 19.69
N PRO A 233 -18.54 -20.80 19.59
CA PRO A 233 -17.44 -21.14 18.71
C PRO A 233 -17.67 -20.63 17.27
N ALA A 234 -16.67 -20.00 16.70
CA ALA A 234 -16.78 -19.45 15.34
C ALA A 234 -16.35 -20.50 14.32
N GLN A 235 -17.12 -20.64 13.24
CA GLN A 235 -16.77 -21.46 12.08
C GLN A 235 -15.39 -21.09 11.55
N MET A 236 -14.55 -22.10 11.33
CA MET A 236 -13.24 -21.95 10.69
C MET A 236 -13.33 -22.09 9.16
N TYR A 237 -12.41 -21.43 8.49
CA TYR A 237 -12.29 -21.41 7.03
C TYR A 237 -10.81 -21.58 6.63
N ARG A 238 -10.57 -22.02 5.41
CA ARG A 238 -9.27 -21.98 4.73
C ARG A 238 -9.39 -21.23 3.42
N ALA A 239 -8.26 -20.87 2.81
CA ALA A 239 -8.20 -20.26 1.49
C ALA A 239 -8.84 -21.19 0.43
N GLY A 240 -9.59 -20.63 -0.48
CA GLY A 240 -10.07 -21.25 -1.69
C GLY A 240 -8.98 -21.36 -2.77
N LYS A 241 -9.37 -21.69 -3.99
CA LYS A 241 -8.43 -21.91 -5.11
C LYS A 241 -8.32 -20.70 -6.04
N SER A 242 -9.21 -19.72 -5.93
CA SER A 242 -9.29 -18.60 -6.85
C SER A 242 -8.30 -17.50 -6.47
N ASP A 243 -7.44 -17.09 -7.40
CA ASP A 243 -6.54 -15.94 -7.22
C ASP A 243 -7.26 -14.61 -7.48
N ARG A 244 -8.29 -14.62 -8.33
CA ARG A 244 -9.15 -13.47 -8.59
C ARG A 244 -10.55 -13.75 -8.08
N LEU A 245 -11.17 -12.73 -7.50
CA LEU A 245 -12.52 -12.86 -6.96
C LEU A 245 -13.56 -12.83 -8.09
N SER A 246 -14.51 -13.75 -8.08
CA SER A 246 -15.64 -13.81 -9.01
C SER A 246 -16.62 -12.65 -8.82
N ALA A 247 -16.63 -12.03 -7.63
CA ALA A 247 -17.38 -10.83 -7.29
C ALA A 247 -16.53 -9.93 -6.39
N GLN A 248 -16.52 -8.63 -6.67
CA GLN A 248 -15.75 -7.66 -5.88
C GLN A 248 -16.24 -7.56 -4.43
N ILE A 249 -15.31 -7.66 -3.48
CA ILE A 249 -15.58 -7.44 -2.06
C ILE A 249 -15.35 -5.96 -1.74
N ARG A 250 -16.24 -5.09 -2.20
CA ARG A 250 -16.15 -3.64 -2.03
C ARG A 250 -17.07 -3.12 -0.95
N PHE A 251 -16.55 -2.25 -0.09
CA PHE A 251 -17.31 -1.54 0.94
C PHE A 251 -17.24 -0.02 0.71
N ARG A 252 -18.38 0.66 0.87
CA ARG A 252 -18.45 2.12 0.85
C ARG A 252 -18.70 2.62 2.27
N ARG A 253 -18.04 3.69 2.66
CA ARG A 253 -18.30 4.34 3.94
C ARG A 253 -19.70 4.97 3.90
N SER A 254 -20.49 4.83 4.97
CA SER A 254 -21.89 5.33 5.03
C SER A 254 -22.01 6.85 4.85
N LEU A 255 -20.92 7.61 4.96
CA LEU A 255 -20.86 9.06 4.73
C LEU A 255 -21.11 9.47 3.26
N ASP A 256 -21.01 8.55 2.30
CA ASP A 256 -21.32 8.83 0.89
C ASP A 256 -22.82 8.94 0.61
N LYS A 257 -23.69 8.84 1.64
CA LYS A 257 -25.14 8.97 1.57
C LYS A 257 -25.68 10.36 1.95
N VAL A 258 -24.84 11.38 2.07
CA VAL A 258 -25.36 12.74 2.22
C VAL A 258 -25.99 13.14 0.88
N ARG A 259 -27.30 12.99 0.78
CA ARG A 259 -28.09 13.55 -0.32
C ARG A 259 -27.87 15.07 -0.33
N PRO A 260 -27.66 15.70 -1.49
CA PRO A 260 -27.72 17.14 -1.55
C PRO A 260 -29.10 17.58 -1.05
N THR A 261 -29.12 18.34 0.02
CA THR A 261 -30.33 18.99 0.50
C THR A 261 -30.86 19.87 -0.61
N GLY A 262 -32.07 19.53 -1.06
CA GLY A 262 -32.75 20.21 -2.15
C GLY A 262 -32.79 21.72 -1.90
N THR A 263 -32.37 22.48 -2.89
CA THR A 263 -32.65 23.90 -3.04
C THR A 263 -34.16 24.11 -2.98
N SER A 264 -34.63 24.61 -1.84
CA SER A 264 -35.99 25.15 -1.71
C SER A 264 -36.10 26.32 -2.70
N ARG A 265 -36.82 26.12 -3.80
CA ARG A 265 -37.37 27.21 -4.59
C ARG A 265 -38.40 27.94 -3.73
N LYS A 266 -38.08 29.16 -3.32
CA LYS A 266 -39.13 30.10 -2.91
C LYS A 266 -39.65 30.78 -4.16
N THR A 267 -40.90 30.62 -4.40
CA THR A 267 -41.77 31.45 -5.27
C THR A 267 -41.76 32.89 -4.79
#